data_2aac1a61a252c73bc909e4bdf859c766
#
_entry.id   2aac1a61a252c73bc909e4bdf859c766
#
_cell.length_a   1.000
_cell.length_b   1.000
_cell.length_c   1.000
_cell.angle_alpha   90.00
_cell.angle_beta   90.00
_cell.angle_gamma   90.00
#
_symmetry.space_group_name_H-M   'P 1'
#
loop_
_entity.id
_entity.type
_entity.pdbx_description
1 polymer ?
#
loop_
_entity_poly.entity_id
_entity_poly.type
_entity_poly.pdbx_seq_one_letter_code
_entity_poly.pdbx_strand_id
1 'polypeptide(L)'
;NLALKKVDIKGGNLSQGQQKSGNMLVANLGSKPLNVKFSDVSEGLSVRLSPNPVPARSTASLSYTVTADRNHWGKNYYYATPVVDGRVYKAAVSPKAGKEKPAAGAEALVSEPNPELGEGKGKLGIYTYTKENFSGLTEDERNRGPRPMLDNSTYSFGKVKAGKVLDCAFRIENRGKETLKIYKVDAETSHVTAEDFKDVPAGGKGDLKVAFDTAGFPQGECLVLLT
;
A
#
# COMPACT_ATOMS: atom_id res chain seq x y z
N ASN A 1 -25.52 -7.29 -11.66
CA ASN A 1 -24.39 -7.81 -10.89
C ASN A 1 -23.09 -7.50 -11.62
N LEU A 2 -22.26 -6.65 -11.01
CA LEU A 2 -20.94 -6.30 -11.50
C LEU A 2 -19.91 -7.31 -10.97
N ALA A 3 -19.04 -7.82 -11.82
CA ALA A 3 -17.89 -8.64 -11.41
C ALA A 3 -16.58 -7.99 -11.86
N LEU A 4 -15.65 -7.82 -10.92
CA LEU A 4 -14.30 -7.33 -11.14
C LEU A 4 -13.34 -8.53 -11.14
N LYS A 5 -12.43 -8.63 -12.10
CA LYS A 5 -11.50 -9.78 -12.20
C LYS A 5 -10.47 -9.80 -11.06
N LYS A 6 -10.06 -8.64 -10.56
CA LYS A 6 -9.20 -8.47 -9.38
C LYS A 6 -9.62 -7.21 -8.66
N VAL A 7 -9.60 -7.22 -7.35
CA VAL A 7 -9.84 -6.02 -6.53
C VAL A 7 -8.55 -5.49 -5.91
N ASP A 8 -7.54 -6.37 -5.71
CA ASP A 8 -6.21 -5.98 -5.25
C ASP A 8 -5.16 -6.24 -6.33
N ILE A 9 -4.45 -5.19 -6.69
CA ILE A 9 -3.45 -5.19 -7.76
C ILE A 9 -2.09 -4.89 -7.17
N LYS A 10 -1.11 -5.75 -7.44
CA LYS A 10 0.28 -5.48 -7.10
C LYS A 10 0.88 -4.54 -8.14
N GLY A 11 1.02 -3.28 -7.80
CA GLY A 11 1.61 -2.24 -8.66
C GLY A 11 3.13 -2.32 -8.75
N GLY A 12 3.79 -2.95 -7.76
CA GLY A 12 5.25 -3.11 -7.71
C GLY A 12 5.98 -1.82 -7.34
N ASN A 13 7.26 -1.78 -7.68
CA ASN A 13 8.13 -0.65 -7.38
C ASN A 13 7.96 0.47 -8.41
N LEU A 14 7.91 1.71 -7.92
CA LEU A 14 7.89 2.92 -8.73
C LEU A 14 9.01 3.86 -8.28
N SER A 15 9.63 4.54 -9.23
CA SER A 15 10.51 5.66 -8.93
C SER A 15 9.68 6.94 -8.81
N GLN A 16 10.17 7.91 -8.03
CA GLN A 16 9.55 9.22 -7.94
C GLN A 16 9.25 9.80 -9.33
N GLY A 17 8.06 10.32 -9.53
CA GLY A 17 7.58 10.88 -10.79
C GLY A 17 7.15 9.84 -11.82
N GLN A 18 7.36 8.56 -11.58
CA GLN A 18 6.97 7.50 -12.49
C GLN A 18 5.46 7.28 -12.43
N GLN A 19 4.87 7.01 -13.60
CA GLN A 19 3.50 6.57 -13.72
C GLN A 19 3.45 5.09 -14.09
N LYS A 20 2.47 4.38 -13.56
CA LYS A 20 2.16 3.01 -13.94
C LYS A 20 0.69 2.89 -14.26
N SER A 21 0.42 2.40 -15.46
CA SER A 21 -0.92 2.14 -15.93
C SER A 21 -1.17 0.64 -16.06
N GLY A 22 -2.43 0.26 -15.95
CA GLY A 22 -2.88 -1.09 -16.20
C GLY A 22 -4.35 -1.08 -16.58
N ASN A 23 -4.83 -2.25 -17.00
CA ASN A 23 -6.23 -2.45 -17.32
C ASN A 23 -6.71 -3.82 -16.85
N MET A 24 -8.00 -3.94 -16.64
CA MET A 24 -8.65 -5.21 -16.37
C MET A 24 -10.07 -5.21 -16.96
N LEU A 25 -10.62 -6.39 -17.15
CA LEU A 25 -12.01 -6.55 -17.58
C LEU A 25 -12.93 -6.51 -16.35
N VAL A 26 -14.04 -5.83 -16.53
CA VAL A 26 -15.17 -5.76 -15.62
C VAL A 26 -16.38 -6.35 -16.35
N ALA A 27 -17.07 -7.30 -15.76
CA ALA A 27 -18.22 -7.95 -16.37
C ALA A 27 -19.53 -7.48 -15.73
N ASN A 28 -20.51 -7.20 -16.56
CA ASN A 28 -21.89 -7.05 -16.16
C ASN A 28 -22.62 -8.38 -16.38
N LEU A 29 -22.87 -9.10 -15.32
CA LEU A 29 -23.58 -10.40 -15.33
C LEU A 29 -25.11 -10.24 -15.33
N GLY A 30 -25.62 -9.03 -15.25
CA GLY A 30 -27.06 -8.73 -15.21
C GLY A 30 -27.67 -8.57 -16.60
N SER A 31 -29.00 -8.50 -16.62
CA SER A 31 -29.82 -8.32 -17.82
C SER A 31 -30.08 -6.86 -18.22
N LYS A 32 -29.55 -5.90 -17.44
CA LYS A 32 -29.69 -4.46 -17.71
C LYS A 32 -28.31 -3.80 -17.76
N PRO A 33 -28.13 -2.73 -18.54
CA PRO A 33 -26.89 -1.94 -18.49
C PRO A 33 -26.63 -1.42 -17.08
N LEU A 34 -25.36 -1.32 -16.67
CA LEU A 34 -24.94 -0.81 -15.36
C LEU A 34 -24.12 0.47 -15.52
N ASN A 35 -24.53 1.51 -14.83
CA ASN A 35 -23.75 2.75 -14.73
C ASN A 35 -22.78 2.63 -13.54
N VAL A 36 -21.48 2.72 -13.81
CA VAL A 36 -20.45 2.58 -12.81
C VAL A 36 -19.69 3.90 -12.68
N LYS A 37 -19.64 4.43 -11.46
CA LYS A 37 -18.82 5.58 -11.07
C LYS A 37 -17.80 5.13 -10.02
N PHE A 38 -16.78 5.94 -9.80
CA PHE A 38 -15.82 5.72 -8.72
C PHE A 38 -15.87 6.90 -7.78
N SER A 39 -16.02 6.62 -6.49
CA SER A 39 -15.92 7.59 -5.40
C SER A 39 -14.71 7.27 -4.54
N ASP A 40 -14.36 8.15 -3.60
CA ASP A 40 -13.21 8.01 -2.69
C ASP A 40 -11.94 7.58 -3.46
N VAL A 41 -11.64 8.25 -4.55
CA VAL A 41 -10.46 7.96 -5.35
C VAL A 41 -9.26 8.59 -4.69
N SER A 42 -8.23 7.77 -4.38
CA SER A 42 -6.98 8.23 -3.78
C SER A 42 -6.30 9.29 -4.66
N GLU A 43 -5.64 10.24 -4.02
CA GLU A 43 -4.71 11.13 -4.71
C GLU A 43 -3.66 10.31 -5.48
N GLY A 44 -3.29 10.76 -6.67
CA GLY A 44 -2.37 10.04 -7.54
C GLY A 44 -2.93 8.84 -8.29
N LEU A 45 -4.21 8.48 -8.08
CA LEU A 45 -4.90 7.44 -8.85
C LEU A 45 -5.92 8.06 -9.80
N SER A 46 -5.89 7.62 -11.06
CA SER A 46 -6.98 7.84 -12.01
C SER A 46 -7.57 6.50 -12.44
N VAL A 47 -8.90 6.46 -12.60
CA VAL A 47 -9.65 5.25 -13.00
C VAL A 47 -10.66 5.61 -14.07
N ARG A 48 -10.74 4.81 -15.12
CA ARG A 48 -11.70 4.97 -16.22
C ARG A 48 -12.27 3.62 -16.64
N LEU A 49 -13.58 3.59 -16.85
CA LEU A 49 -14.30 2.41 -17.36
C LEU A 49 -14.90 2.71 -18.75
N SER A 50 -14.69 1.82 -19.71
CA SER A 50 -15.21 1.97 -21.06
C SER A 50 -15.60 0.60 -21.66
N PRO A 51 -16.81 0.44 -22.23
CA PRO A 51 -17.90 1.40 -22.23
C PRO A 51 -18.54 1.60 -20.84
N ASN A 52 -19.12 2.77 -20.61
CA ASN A 52 -19.92 3.05 -19.43
C ASN A 52 -21.14 3.89 -19.85
N PRO A 53 -22.38 3.42 -19.71
CA PRO A 53 -22.79 2.20 -18.97
C PRO A 53 -22.23 0.90 -19.56
N VAL A 54 -21.96 -0.09 -18.69
CA VAL A 54 -21.56 -1.43 -19.11
C VAL A 54 -22.78 -2.16 -19.64
N PRO A 55 -22.81 -2.60 -20.91
CA PRO A 55 -23.99 -3.27 -21.48
C PRO A 55 -24.35 -4.54 -20.72
N ALA A 56 -25.63 -4.95 -20.81
CA ALA A 56 -26.10 -6.19 -20.21
C ALA A 56 -25.33 -7.40 -20.75
N ARG A 57 -24.97 -8.33 -19.86
CA ARG A 57 -24.25 -9.58 -20.17
C ARG A 57 -22.98 -9.37 -21.02
N SER A 58 -22.29 -8.26 -20.76
CA SER A 58 -21.12 -7.81 -21.51
C SER A 58 -19.99 -7.38 -20.56
N THR A 59 -18.87 -7.02 -21.15
CA THR A 59 -17.68 -6.57 -20.44
C THR A 59 -17.32 -5.13 -20.80
N ALA A 60 -16.61 -4.48 -19.90
CA ALA A 60 -15.98 -3.19 -20.11
C ALA A 60 -14.51 -3.25 -19.67
N SER A 61 -13.66 -2.42 -20.23
CA SER A 61 -12.27 -2.26 -19.81
C SER A 61 -12.18 -1.19 -18.74
N LEU A 62 -11.67 -1.57 -17.58
CA LEU A 62 -11.30 -0.66 -16.51
C LEU A 62 -9.81 -0.37 -16.64
N SER A 63 -9.48 0.87 -16.94
CA SER A 63 -8.11 1.38 -17.01
C SER A 63 -7.80 2.17 -15.75
N TYR A 64 -6.59 2.03 -15.23
CA TYR A 64 -6.11 2.80 -14.10
C TYR A 64 -4.69 3.31 -14.35
N THR A 65 -4.36 4.44 -13.73
CA THR A 65 -3.01 5.00 -13.72
C THR A 65 -2.69 5.49 -12.32
N VAL A 66 -1.58 5.03 -11.75
CA VAL A 66 -1.01 5.55 -10.50
C VAL A 66 0.21 6.40 -10.80
N THR A 67 0.33 7.54 -10.11
CA THR A 67 1.45 8.45 -10.20
C THR A 67 2.20 8.46 -8.89
N ALA A 68 3.48 8.08 -8.91
CA ALA A 68 4.36 8.11 -7.76
C ALA A 68 5.00 9.49 -7.66
N ASP A 69 4.54 10.29 -6.74
CA ASP A 69 5.11 11.62 -6.45
C ASP A 69 5.75 11.66 -5.06
N ARG A 70 6.22 12.85 -4.67
CA ARG A 70 6.88 13.06 -3.36
C ARG A 70 5.98 12.84 -2.14
N ASN A 71 4.66 12.72 -2.33
CA ASN A 71 3.72 12.47 -1.24
C ASN A 71 3.46 10.97 -1.04
N HIS A 72 4.01 10.12 -1.91
CA HIS A 72 3.76 8.68 -1.96
C HIS A 72 5.05 7.86 -1.77
N TRP A 73 5.89 8.22 -0.80
CA TRP A 73 7.09 7.47 -0.47
C TRP A 73 6.78 6.15 0.24
N GLY A 74 7.61 5.14 0.02
CA GLY A 74 7.50 3.84 0.67
C GLY A 74 6.29 3.03 0.18
N LYS A 75 5.70 2.24 1.07
CA LYS A 75 4.51 1.43 0.79
C LYS A 75 3.29 2.33 0.63
N ASN A 76 2.57 2.17 -0.46
CA ASN A 76 1.37 2.94 -0.76
C ASN A 76 0.23 2.04 -1.17
N TYR A 77 -0.97 2.45 -0.79
CA TYR A 77 -2.21 1.83 -1.20
C TYR A 77 -3.11 2.89 -1.83
N TYR A 78 -3.31 2.76 -3.13
CA TYR A 78 -4.24 3.58 -3.90
C TYR A 78 -5.56 2.83 -4.02
N TYR A 79 -6.66 3.50 -3.82
CA TYR A 79 -7.97 2.88 -3.86
C TYR A 79 -9.00 3.75 -4.57
N ALA A 80 -10.04 3.08 -5.11
CA ALA A 80 -11.24 3.70 -5.63
C ALA A 80 -12.44 2.85 -5.26
N THR A 81 -13.53 3.48 -4.83
CA THR A 81 -14.76 2.78 -4.45
C THR A 81 -15.71 2.75 -5.64
N PRO A 82 -16.02 1.58 -6.22
CA PRO A 82 -17.01 1.48 -7.28
C PRO A 82 -18.44 1.76 -6.74
N VAL A 83 -19.18 2.60 -7.46
CA VAL A 83 -20.58 2.90 -7.21
C VAL A 83 -21.39 2.47 -8.42
N VAL A 84 -22.26 1.50 -8.25
CA VAL A 84 -23.08 0.92 -9.32
C VAL A 84 -24.52 1.37 -9.16
N ASP A 85 -25.06 2.05 -10.16
CA ASP A 85 -26.44 2.60 -10.16
C ASP A 85 -26.75 3.36 -8.84
N GLY A 86 -25.77 4.17 -8.38
CA GLY A 86 -25.90 5.00 -7.17
C GLY A 86 -25.70 4.24 -5.84
N ARG A 87 -25.36 2.96 -5.87
CA ARG A 87 -25.09 2.14 -4.68
C ARG A 87 -23.61 1.76 -4.60
N VAL A 88 -22.99 1.93 -3.43
CA VAL A 88 -21.62 1.48 -3.19
C VAL A 88 -21.52 -0.01 -3.46
N TYR A 89 -20.59 -0.40 -4.33
CA TYR A 89 -20.30 -1.79 -4.61
C TYR A 89 -19.66 -2.44 -3.38
N LYS A 90 -20.29 -3.50 -2.88
CA LYS A 90 -19.71 -4.36 -1.87
C LYS A 90 -19.26 -5.63 -2.56
N ALA A 91 -17.96 -5.93 -2.54
CA ALA A 91 -17.46 -7.21 -3.01
C ALA A 91 -18.21 -8.32 -2.25
N ALA A 92 -18.79 -9.27 -2.98
CA ALA A 92 -19.38 -10.42 -2.34
C ALA A 92 -18.26 -11.18 -1.62
N VAL A 93 -18.37 -11.27 -0.29
CA VAL A 93 -17.55 -12.21 0.49
C VAL A 93 -18.00 -13.58 0.02
N SER A 94 -17.10 -14.34 -0.65
CA SER A 94 -17.42 -15.74 -0.97
C SER A 94 -17.77 -16.45 0.33
N PRO A 95 -18.89 -17.17 0.38
CA PRO A 95 -19.06 -18.16 1.44
C PRO A 95 -17.88 -19.13 1.32
N LYS A 96 -17.24 -19.46 2.45
CA LYS A 96 -16.20 -20.47 2.53
C LYS A 96 -16.55 -21.64 1.63
N ALA A 97 -15.65 -22.01 0.74
CA ALA A 97 -15.80 -23.04 -0.27
C ALA A 97 -16.50 -24.30 0.26
N GLY A 98 -17.80 -24.36 0.10
CA GLY A 98 -18.63 -25.54 0.15
C GLY A 98 -19.01 -25.85 -1.27
N LYS A 99 -18.29 -26.76 -1.89
CA LYS A 99 -18.64 -27.71 -2.96
C LYS A 99 -19.64 -27.32 -4.07
N GLU A 100 -19.64 -26.10 -4.57
CA GLU A 100 -20.28 -25.84 -5.87
C GLU A 100 -19.26 -25.23 -6.83
N LYS A 101 -19.05 -26.00 -7.90
CA LYS A 101 -18.16 -25.65 -9.01
C LYS A 101 -18.74 -24.43 -9.73
N PRO A 102 -18.06 -23.29 -9.83
CA PRO A 102 -18.56 -22.17 -10.61
C PRO A 102 -18.70 -22.58 -12.07
N ALA A 103 -19.75 -22.14 -12.72
CA ALA A 103 -19.90 -22.28 -14.15
C ALA A 103 -18.67 -21.69 -14.86
N ALA A 104 -18.15 -22.41 -15.86
CA ALA A 104 -16.95 -22.07 -16.59
C ALA A 104 -17.00 -20.60 -17.08
N GLY A 105 -16.09 -19.75 -16.62
CA GLY A 105 -15.92 -18.36 -17.05
C GLY A 105 -16.31 -17.27 -16.05
N ALA A 106 -16.90 -17.60 -14.91
CA ALA A 106 -17.19 -16.63 -13.85
C ALA A 106 -16.36 -16.96 -12.60
N GLU A 107 -15.14 -16.52 -12.55
CA GLU A 107 -14.43 -16.42 -11.28
C GLU A 107 -15.08 -15.30 -10.46
N ALA A 108 -15.89 -15.67 -9.48
CA ALA A 108 -16.33 -14.76 -8.46
C ALA A 108 -15.07 -14.32 -7.69
N LEU A 109 -14.73 -13.04 -7.81
CA LEU A 109 -13.55 -12.49 -7.19
C LEU A 109 -13.81 -12.26 -5.72
N VAL A 110 -13.24 -13.14 -4.96
CA VAL A 110 -13.03 -12.96 -3.54
C VAL A 110 -11.65 -12.38 -3.38
N SER A 111 -11.59 -11.09 -3.06
CA SER A 111 -10.40 -10.57 -2.41
C SER A 111 -10.58 -10.77 -0.92
N GLU A 112 -9.70 -11.52 -0.32
CA GLU A 112 -9.51 -11.40 1.12
C GLU A 112 -8.92 -10.00 1.37
N PRO A 113 -9.54 -9.17 2.23
CA PRO A 113 -8.97 -7.89 2.58
C PRO A 113 -7.60 -8.15 3.21
N ASN A 114 -6.58 -7.44 2.78
CA ASN A 114 -5.32 -7.44 3.51
C ASN A 114 -5.58 -6.75 4.86
N PRO A 115 -5.53 -7.47 5.99
CA PRO A 115 -5.83 -6.91 7.30
C PRO A 115 -4.84 -5.82 7.72
N GLU A 116 -3.66 -5.75 7.09
CA GLU A 116 -2.62 -4.76 7.38
C GLU A 116 -2.90 -3.37 6.80
N LEU A 117 -3.84 -3.25 5.86
CA LEU A 117 -4.07 -2.01 5.12
C LEU A 117 -5.46 -1.38 5.36
N GLY A 118 -6.14 -1.76 6.47
CA GLY A 118 -7.40 -1.15 6.86
C GLY A 118 -8.53 -1.38 5.85
N GLU A 119 -9.70 -0.92 6.15
CA GLU A 119 -11.02 -1.15 5.55
C GLU A 119 -11.14 -1.14 4.01
N GLY A 120 -10.33 -1.95 3.30
CA GLY A 120 -10.37 -2.10 1.84
C GLY A 120 -11.54 -2.93 1.29
N LYS A 121 -12.51 -3.31 2.11
CA LYS A 121 -13.65 -4.13 1.69
C LYS A 121 -14.48 -3.42 0.62
N GLY A 122 -14.49 -3.99 -0.59
CA GLY A 122 -15.28 -3.48 -1.71
C GLY A 122 -14.62 -2.35 -2.51
N LYS A 123 -13.35 -2.04 -2.28
CA LYS A 123 -12.59 -1.05 -3.04
C LYS A 123 -11.68 -1.73 -4.07
N LEU A 124 -11.49 -1.08 -5.20
CA LEU A 124 -10.37 -1.39 -6.09
C LEU A 124 -9.11 -0.87 -5.43
N GLY A 125 -8.14 -1.73 -5.16
CA GLY A 125 -6.90 -1.39 -4.48
C GLY A 125 -5.66 -1.67 -5.34
N ILE A 126 -4.68 -0.79 -5.28
CA ILE A 126 -3.40 -0.93 -5.99
C ILE A 126 -2.28 -0.66 -5.01
N TYR A 127 -1.44 -1.67 -4.78
CA TYR A 127 -0.30 -1.61 -3.86
C TYR A 127 0.96 -1.30 -4.62
N THR A 128 1.71 -0.29 -4.18
CA THR A 128 2.99 0.10 -4.76
C THR A 128 4.03 0.34 -3.69
N TYR A 129 5.28 0.37 -4.10
CA TYR A 129 6.38 0.86 -3.29
C TYR A 129 7.12 1.95 -4.07
N THR A 130 7.14 3.17 -3.54
CA THR A 130 7.78 4.31 -4.18
C THR A 130 9.13 4.59 -3.53
N LYS A 131 10.16 4.74 -4.35
CA LYS A 131 11.52 5.06 -3.93
C LYS A 131 12.09 6.21 -4.75
N GLU A 132 13.10 6.86 -4.18
CA GLU A 132 13.85 7.90 -4.87
C GLU A 132 14.62 7.31 -6.07
N ASN A 133 14.80 8.10 -7.11
CA ASN A 133 15.55 7.70 -8.29
C ASN A 133 16.94 8.35 -8.30
N PHE A 134 17.95 7.57 -8.02
CA PHE A 134 19.34 8.00 -7.99
C PHE A 134 20.10 7.70 -9.30
N SER A 135 19.43 7.24 -10.36
CA SER A 135 20.08 6.82 -11.60
C SER A 135 20.77 7.96 -12.35
N GLY A 136 20.30 9.19 -12.17
CA GLY A 136 20.85 10.40 -12.80
C GLY A 136 22.02 11.05 -12.05
N LEU A 137 22.38 10.56 -10.86
CA LEU A 137 23.46 11.15 -10.07
C LEU A 137 24.84 10.82 -10.66
N THR A 138 25.68 11.84 -10.75
CA THR A 138 27.11 11.69 -11.06
C THR A 138 27.84 10.98 -9.91
N GLU A 139 29.06 10.50 -10.17
CA GLU A 139 29.89 9.87 -9.15
C GLU A 139 30.21 10.82 -7.99
N ASP A 140 30.49 12.07 -8.28
CA ASP A 140 30.75 13.10 -7.28
C ASP A 140 29.53 13.36 -6.38
N GLU A 141 28.33 13.43 -6.95
CA GLU A 141 27.09 13.60 -6.19
C GLU A 141 26.82 12.40 -5.30
N ARG A 142 27.05 11.17 -5.77
CA ARG A 142 26.94 9.96 -4.95
C ARG A 142 27.95 9.96 -3.81
N ASN A 143 29.20 10.41 -4.08
CA ASN A 143 30.26 10.46 -3.08
C ASN A 143 30.04 11.54 -2.02
N ARG A 144 29.33 12.62 -2.36
CA ARG A 144 28.93 13.66 -1.42
C ARG A 144 27.65 13.38 -0.69
N GLY A 145 26.79 12.52 -1.25
CA GLY A 145 25.47 12.21 -0.71
C GLY A 145 25.46 11.80 0.77
N PRO A 146 24.28 11.76 1.38
CA PRO A 146 24.14 11.34 2.77
C PRO A 146 24.57 9.88 2.92
N ARG A 147 25.17 9.56 4.05
CA ARG A 147 25.61 8.19 4.39
C ARG A 147 25.09 7.80 5.76
N PRO A 148 23.90 7.18 5.82
CA PRO A 148 23.35 6.76 7.11
C PRO A 148 24.17 5.62 7.70
N MET A 149 24.41 5.70 8.99
CA MET A 149 24.99 4.65 9.80
C MET A 149 24.12 4.46 11.04
N LEU A 150 23.61 3.25 11.24
CA LEU A 150 22.89 2.90 12.45
C LEU A 150 23.89 2.38 13.51
N ASP A 151 23.77 2.84 14.74
CA ASP A 151 24.56 2.31 15.86
C ASP A 151 24.17 0.84 16.13
N ASN A 152 22.86 0.55 16.07
CA ASN A 152 22.30 -0.79 16.14
C ASN A 152 21.17 -0.93 15.14
N SER A 153 21.15 -2.04 14.42
CA SER A 153 20.06 -2.38 13.46
C SER A 153 18.95 -3.22 14.10
N THR A 154 19.13 -3.64 15.34
CA THR A 154 18.18 -4.49 16.07
C THR A 154 18.01 -4.02 17.49
N TYR A 155 16.77 -4.00 17.97
CA TYR A 155 16.44 -3.73 19.35
C TYR A 155 15.64 -4.90 19.92
N SER A 156 16.03 -5.41 21.10
CA SER A 156 15.33 -6.50 21.78
C SER A 156 14.69 -6.02 23.06
N PHE A 157 13.38 -6.17 23.17
CA PHE A 157 12.66 -5.92 24.42
C PHE A 157 12.72 -7.09 25.42
N GLY A 158 13.29 -8.23 25.01
CA GLY A 158 13.27 -9.44 25.81
C GLY A 158 11.85 -9.98 26.03
N LYS A 159 11.62 -10.54 27.24
CA LYS A 159 10.29 -11.07 27.60
C LYS A 159 9.41 -9.95 28.16
N VAL A 160 8.30 -9.69 27.49
CA VAL A 160 7.35 -8.64 27.86
C VAL A 160 5.95 -9.23 28.09
N LYS A 161 5.14 -8.55 28.91
CA LYS A 161 3.73 -8.89 29.10
C LYS A 161 2.88 -8.17 28.05
N ALA A 162 1.85 -8.85 27.55
CA ALA A 162 0.87 -8.25 26.65
C ALA A 162 0.16 -7.03 27.30
N GLY A 163 -0.32 -6.12 26.48
CA GLY A 163 -1.03 -4.91 26.89
C GLY A 163 -0.11 -3.78 27.41
N LYS A 164 1.13 -3.76 26.96
CA LYS A 164 2.09 -2.69 27.26
C LYS A 164 2.49 -1.97 25.98
N VAL A 165 2.72 -0.67 26.08
CA VAL A 165 3.43 0.12 25.06
C VAL A 165 4.90 0.18 25.48
N LEU A 166 5.79 -0.16 24.58
CA LEU A 166 7.22 -0.24 24.77
C LEU A 166 7.90 0.70 23.78
N ASP A 167 8.83 1.51 24.28
CA ASP A 167 9.53 2.50 23.46
C ASP A 167 10.98 2.08 23.26
N CYS A 168 11.49 2.32 22.07
CA CYS A 168 12.92 2.23 21.77
C CYS A 168 13.34 3.34 20.80
N ALA A 169 14.63 3.49 20.60
CA ALA A 169 15.17 4.42 19.63
C ALA A 169 16.35 3.81 18.87
N PHE A 170 16.40 4.07 17.57
CA PHE A 170 17.53 3.72 16.72
C PHE A 170 18.31 5.00 16.43
N ARG A 171 19.56 5.05 16.85
CA ARG A 171 20.44 6.16 16.56
C ARG A 171 21.00 6.06 15.16
N ILE A 172 20.81 7.13 14.37
CA ILE A 172 21.28 7.27 13.02
C ILE A 172 22.29 8.40 12.94
N GLU A 173 23.49 8.11 12.49
CA GLU A 173 24.54 9.09 12.20
C GLU A 173 24.61 9.29 10.69
N ASN A 174 24.69 10.54 10.25
CA ASN A 174 24.95 10.87 8.85
C ASN A 174 26.45 11.13 8.64
N ARG A 175 27.16 10.15 8.10
CA ARG A 175 28.59 10.25 7.75
C ARG A 175 28.85 10.84 6.36
N GLY A 176 27.79 11.25 5.66
CA GLY A 176 27.89 11.92 4.37
C GLY A 176 28.15 13.41 4.50
N LYS A 177 28.25 14.08 3.36
CA LYS A 177 28.52 15.53 3.26
C LYS A 177 27.25 16.35 3.01
N GLU A 178 26.13 15.69 2.73
CA GLU A 178 24.82 16.31 2.51
C GLU A 178 23.82 15.86 3.57
N THR A 179 22.73 16.61 3.73
CA THR A 179 21.67 16.31 4.70
C THR A 179 21.01 14.98 4.39
N LEU A 180 20.93 14.10 5.37
CA LEU A 180 20.14 12.86 5.30
C LEU A 180 18.68 13.16 5.55
N LYS A 181 17.84 12.77 4.60
CA LYS A 181 16.38 12.84 4.71
C LYS A 181 15.80 11.45 4.79
N ILE A 182 14.92 11.20 5.76
CA ILE A 182 14.12 9.99 5.84
C ILE A 182 12.70 10.38 5.50
N TYR A 183 12.21 9.93 4.35
CA TYR A 183 10.91 10.35 3.84
C TYR A 183 9.75 9.59 4.51
N LYS A 184 10.01 8.35 4.92
CA LYS A 184 9.00 7.50 5.54
C LYS A 184 9.65 6.34 6.29
N VAL A 185 9.02 5.91 7.36
CA VAL A 185 9.33 4.66 8.05
C VAL A 185 8.08 3.80 8.05
N ASP A 186 8.17 2.63 7.42
CA ASP A 186 7.08 1.64 7.40
C ASP A 186 7.40 0.49 8.34
N ALA A 187 6.44 0.10 9.17
CA ALA A 187 6.50 -1.11 9.98
C ALA A 187 5.67 -2.24 9.34
N GLU A 188 6.05 -3.50 9.54
CA GLU A 188 5.30 -4.65 9.02
C GLU A 188 3.96 -4.85 9.71
N THR A 189 3.73 -4.22 10.86
CA THR A 189 2.51 -4.33 11.65
C THR A 189 2.05 -2.97 12.15
N SER A 190 0.74 -2.77 12.27
CA SER A 190 0.15 -1.57 12.86
C SER A 190 0.39 -1.42 14.37
N HIS A 191 0.88 -2.47 15.05
CA HIS A 191 1.28 -2.42 16.45
C HIS A 191 2.59 -1.66 16.69
N VAL A 192 3.36 -1.40 15.63
CA VAL A 192 4.60 -0.64 15.70
C VAL A 192 4.44 0.66 14.95
N THR A 193 4.74 1.76 15.63
CA THR A 193 4.68 3.11 15.08
C THR A 193 6.03 3.81 15.25
N ALA A 194 6.44 4.55 14.23
CA ALA A 194 7.62 5.41 14.30
C ALA A 194 7.17 6.87 14.36
N GLU A 195 7.87 7.67 15.16
CA GLU A 195 7.70 9.13 15.14
C GLU A 195 8.29 9.72 13.85
N ASP A 196 7.82 10.92 13.50
CA ASP A 196 8.39 11.68 12.39
C ASP A 196 9.87 11.96 12.66
N PHE A 197 10.70 11.54 11.72
CA PHE A 197 12.14 11.69 11.82
C PHE A 197 12.59 13.01 11.21
N LYS A 198 13.38 13.79 11.97
CA LYS A 198 13.93 15.06 11.49
C LYS A 198 15.15 14.82 10.60
N ASP A 199 15.33 15.69 9.62
CA ASP A 199 16.52 15.70 8.77
C ASP A 199 17.81 15.73 9.61
N VAL A 200 18.80 14.92 9.24
CA VAL A 200 20.08 14.84 9.90
C VAL A 200 21.14 15.54 9.04
N PRO A 201 21.70 16.67 9.49
CA PRO A 201 22.73 17.37 8.75
C PRO A 201 24.00 16.52 8.57
N ALA A 202 24.88 16.93 7.68
CA ALA A 202 26.19 16.30 7.48
C ALA A 202 26.95 16.18 8.79
N GLY A 203 27.45 14.99 9.13
CA GLY A 203 28.14 14.70 10.39
C GLY A 203 27.24 14.69 11.63
N GLY A 204 25.96 14.94 11.48
CA GLY A 204 24.99 14.97 12.58
C GLY A 204 24.46 13.60 12.99
N LYS A 205 23.68 13.56 14.05
CA LYS A 205 23.00 12.37 14.57
C LYS A 205 21.54 12.68 14.87
N GLY A 206 20.68 11.65 14.72
CA GLY A 206 19.28 11.70 15.09
C GLY A 206 18.83 10.37 15.69
N ASP A 207 17.77 10.41 16.49
CA ASP A 207 17.18 9.20 17.08
C ASP A 207 15.80 8.96 16.45
N LEU A 208 15.65 7.85 15.74
CA LEU A 208 14.36 7.35 15.27
C LEU A 208 13.68 6.65 16.44
N LYS A 209 12.65 7.28 16.98
CA LYS A 209 11.87 6.74 18.07
C LYS A 209 10.76 5.85 17.55
N VAL A 210 10.59 4.71 18.22
CA VAL A 210 9.62 3.67 17.81
C VAL A 210 8.87 3.20 19.04
N ALA A 211 7.55 3.12 18.94
CA ALA A 211 6.67 2.57 19.96
C ALA A 211 6.09 1.23 19.47
N PHE A 212 6.07 0.23 20.36
CA PHE A 212 5.47 -1.07 20.12
C PHE A 212 4.32 -1.30 21.11
N ASP A 213 3.10 -1.35 20.61
CA ASP A 213 1.91 -1.72 21.39
C ASP A 213 1.71 -3.24 21.35
N THR A 214 1.87 -3.88 22.52
CA THR A 214 1.69 -5.33 22.64
C THR A 214 0.24 -5.76 22.90
N ALA A 215 -0.72 -4.83 22.95
CA ALA A 215 -2.13 -5.14 23.10
C ALA A 215 -2.66 -5.88 21.86
N GLY A 216 -3.19 -7.08 22.06
CA GLY A 216 -3.70 -7.92 20.97
C GLY A 216 -2.63 -8.51 20.05
N PHE A 217 -1.35 -8.27 20.32
CA PHE A 217 -0.27 -8.90 19.57
C PHE A 217 -0.15 -10.39 19.90
N PRO A 218 0.12 -11.27 18.92
CA PRO A 218 0.26 -12.72 19.16
C PRO A 218 1.34 -13.06 20.19
N GLN A 219 1.08 -14.08 21.00
CA GLN A 219 2.08 -14.59 21.96
C GLN A 219 3.15 -15.40 21.22
N GLY A 220 4.38 -15.33 21.72
CA GLY A 220 5.52 -16.07 21.21
C GLY A 220 6.70 -15.15 20.88
N GLU A 221 7.71 -15.74 20.25
CA GLU A 221 8.84 -14.98 19.73
C GLU A 221 8.42 -14.27 18.43
N CYS A 222 8.69 -12.98 18.34
CA CYS A 222 8.34 -12.19 17.16
C CYS A 222 9.50 -11.26 16.77
N LEU A 223 9.64 -11.05 15.49
CA LEU A 223 10.50 -10.05 14.87
C LEU A 223 9.63 -9.14 14.01
N VAL A 224 9.74 -7.83 14.21
CA VAL A 224 9.05 -6.83 13.38
C VAL A 224 10.10 -6.01 12.63
N LEU A 225 9.97 -5.95 11.31
CA LEU A 225 10.88 -5.18 10.47
C LEU A 225 10.34 -3.76 10.27
N LEU A 226 11.28 -2.79 10.33
CA LEU A 226 11.08 -1.41 9.89
C LEU A 226 11.80 -1.22 8.55
N THR A 227 11.15 -0.50 7.64
CA THR A 227 11.69 -0.20 6.29
C THR A 227 11.60 1.29 6.03
#